data_9e0ed8f9b0613de7fafe7d27b2cf84a2
#
_entry.id   9e0ed8f9b0613de7fafe7d27b2cf84a2
#
_cell.length_a   1.000
_cell.length_b   1.000
_cell.length_c   1.000
_cell.angle_alpha   90.00
_cell.angle_beta   90.00
_cell.angle_gamma   90.00
#
_symmetry.space_group_name_H-M   'P 1'
#
loop_
_entity.id
_entity.type
_entity.pdbx_description
1 polymer ?
#
loop_
_entity_poly.entity_id
_entity_poly.type
_entity_poly.pdbx_seq_one_letter_code
_entity_poly.pdbx_strand_id
1 'polypeptide(L)'
;MTLAGLQAARGLALVVSGNQYINISYGDGPGLAPPVFAVLGERLFDNIVPVATIVFIVFAAIATLVLNTTRFGRYVYAVGGNERAARISGVPVSMVKISVYAITGFASALAGIVHAGQFNFGSANDGMGYELTAIAAVVIGGTSLFGGAGSMVGTVAGTIMLGALANILQLNNITPAMQLLATAAIIVLAAVLQSLVRRREGLGR
;
A
#
# COMPACT_ATOMS: atom_id res chain seq x y z
N MET A 1 18.99 3.00 -0.72
CA MET A 1 18.33 4.28 -1.07
C MET A 1 16.94 4.38 -0.45
N THR A 2 16.07 3.37 -0.58
CA THR A 2 14.67 3.40 -0.09
C THR A 2 14.56 3.53 1.43
N LEU A 3 15.36 2.79 2.21
CA LEU A 3 15.36 2.90 3.68
C LEU A 3 15.83 4.28 4.16
N ALA A 4 16.84 4.84 3.52
CA ALA A 4 17.31 6.19 3.84
C ALA A 4 16.22 7.24 3.54
N GLY A 5 15.52 7.11 2.41
CA GLY A 5 14.39 7.97 2.06
C GLY A 5 13.24 7.88 3.06
N LEU A 6 12.89 6.68 3.50
CA LEU A 6 11.87 6.45 4.54
C LEU A 6 12.24 7.13 5.85
N GLN A 7 13.49 6.97 6.31
CA GLN A 7 13.96 7.61 7.54
C GLN A 7 14.03 9.13 7.42
N ALA A 8 14.46 9.64 6.27
CA ALA A 8 14.49 11.08 6.00
C ALA A 8 13.08 11.69 6.02
N ALA A 9 12.12 11.06 5.34
CA ALA A 9 10.73 11.53 5.31
C ALA A 9 10.11 11.51 6.72
N ARG A 10 10.35 10.43 7.49
CA ARG A 10 9.88 10.32 8.87
C ARG A 10 10.54 11.37 9.77
N GLY A 11 11.85 11.57 9.65
CA GLY A 11 12.59 12.60 10.40
C GLY A 11 12.04 13.99 10.11
N LEU A 12 11.76 14.32 8.84
CA LEU A 12 11.14 15.59 8.48
C LEU A 12 9.73 15.73 9.07
N ALA A 13 8.92 14.69 9.03
CA ALA A 13 7.59 14.69 9.63
C ALA A 13 7.65 14.94 11.14
N LEU A 14 8.59 14.30 11.86
CA LEU A 14 8.82 14.51 13.29
C LEU A 14 9.25 15.94 13.61
N VAL A 15 10.14 16.51 12.79
CA VAL A 15 10.60 17.90 12.98
C VAL A 15 9.45 18.88 12.76
N VAL A 16 8.66 18.69 11.70
CA VAL A 16 7.54 19.58 11.37
C VAL A 16 6.42 19.48 12.40
N SER A 17 6.10 18.27 12.88
CA SER A 17 5.03 18.06 13.88
C SER A 17 5.47 18.34 15.33
N GLY A 18 6.77 18.57 15.57
CA GLY A 18 7.30 18.65 16.94
C GLY A 18 7.08 17.38 17.75
N ASN A 19 6.95 16.22 17.09
CA ASN A 19 6.62 14.92 17.68
C ASN A 19 5.28 14.90 18.43
N GLN A 20 4.35 15.77 18.01
CA GLN A 20 3.01 15.86 18.60
C GLN A 20 1.94 15.39 17.62
N TYR A 21 0.79 15.03 18.18
CA TYR A 21 -0.43 14.83 17.40
C TYR A 21 -0.97 16.17 16.95
N ILE A 22 -1.21 16.33 15.65
CA ILE A 22 -1.79 17.53 15.08
C ILE A 22 -3.28 17.23 14.87
N ASN A 23 -4.14 17.81 15.73
CA ASN A 23 -5.58 17.69 15.56
C ASN A 23 -6.04 18.55 14.39
N ILE A 24 -6.91 17.96 13.56
CA ILE A 24 -7.50 18.63 12.41
C ILE A 24 -8.86 19.19 12.84
N SER A 25 -8.96 20.51 12.89
CA SER A 25 -10.22 21.22 13.09
C SER A 25 -10.69 21.79 11.76
N TYR A 26 -11.97 21.69 11.46
CA TYR A 26 -12.55 22.11 10.19
C TYR A 26 -13.25 23.45 10.32
N GLY A 27 -13.18 24.28 9.29
CA GLY A 27 -13.85 25.57 9.22
C GLY A 27 -13.26 26.49 8.17
N ASP A 28 -13.80 27.69 8.07
CA ASP A 28 -13.38 28.71 7.10
C ASP A 28 -12.37 29.72 7.66
N GLY A 29 -11.84 29.47 8.88
CA GLY A 29 -10.88 30.35 9.55
C GLY A 29 -9.42 30.03 9.25
N PRO A 30 -8.49 30.97 9.48
CA PRO A 30 -7.06 30.73 9.33
C PRO A 30 -6.60 29.63 10.29
N GLY A 31 -5.87 28.63 9.74
CA GLY A 31 -5.39 27.49 10.50
C GLY A 31 -6.37 26.32 10.61
N LEU A 32 -7.56 26.43 10.04
CA LEU A 32 -8.55 25.36 9.96
C LEU A 32 -8.47 24.65 8.60
N ALA A 33 -8.74 23.34 8.60
CA ALA A 33 -8.82 22.58 7.38
C ALA A 33 -10.14 22.91 6.64
N PRO A 34 -10.13 23.01 5.31
CA PRO A 34 -11.35 23.23 4.53
C PRO A 34 -12.40 22.15 4.83
N PRO A 35 -13.71 22.52 4.88
CA PRO A 35 -14.79 21.56 5.17
C PRO A 35 -14.83 20.36 4.20
N VAL A 36 -14.32 20.53 2.98
CA VAL A 36 -14.21 19.45 1.99
C VAL A 36 -13.35 18.29 2.50
N PHE A 37 -12.39 18.55 3.38
CA PHE A 37 -11.57 17.49 4.00
C PHE A 37 -12.37 16.64 5.00
N ALA A 38 -13.41 17.20 5.63
CA ALA A 38 -14.29 16.45 6.53
C ALA A 38 -14.99 15.30 5.81
N VAL A 39 -15.28 15.45 4.51
CA VAL A 39 -15.90 14.41 3.68
C VAL A 39 -15.07 13.11 3.66
N LEU A 40 -13.74 13.17 3.81
CA LEU A 40 -12.89 11.98 3.86
C LEU A 40 -13.13 11.11 5.10
N GLY A 41 -13.60 11.72 6.20
CA GLY A 41 -14.02 11.03 7.42
C GLY A 41 -15.46 10.56 7.41
N GLU A 42 -16.28 11.04 6.45
CA GLU A 42 -17.69 10.72 6.38
C GLU A 42 -17.94 9.31 5.84
N ARG A 43 -19.16 8.84 6.08
CA ARG A 43 -19.70 7.61 5.52
C ARG A 43 -20.87 7.95 4.62
N LEU A 44 -20.90 7.38 3.43
CA LEU A 44 -21.99 7.51 2.47
C LEU A 44 -22.99 6.36 2.65
N PHE A 45 -24.16 6.50 2.00
CA PHE A 45 -25.23 5.48 1.99
C PHE A 45 -25.67 5.09 3.43
N ASP A 46 -26.30 6.02 4.15
CA ASP A 46 -26.79 5.79 5.52
C ASP A 46 -25.71 5.28 6.50
N ASN A 47 -24.52 5.85 6.43
CA ASN A 47 -23.38 5.48 7.29
C ASN A 47 -22.79 4.08 7.04
N ILE A 48 -23.08 3.43 5.91
CA ILE A 48 -22.61 2.06 5.65
C ILE A 48 -21.21 2.05 5.05
N VAL A 49 -20.92 2.93 4.05
CA VAL A 49 -19.68 2.90 3.27
C VAL A 49 -18.78 4.09 3.59
N PRO A 50 -17.60 3.88 4.22
CA PRO A 50 -16.62 4.96 4.40
C PRO A 50 -16.14 5.49 3.05
N VAL A 51 -15.95 6.81 2.94
CA VAL A 51 -15.39 7.44 1.73
C VAL A 51 -14.01 6.86 1.38
N ALA A 52 -13.20 6.51 2.38
CA ALA A 52 -11.92 5.83 2.20
C ALA A 52 -12.04 4.53 1.38
N THR A 53 -13.11 3.76 1.57
CA THR A 53 -13.36 2.52 0.80
C THR A 53 -13.60 2.84 -0.66
N ILE A 54 -14.32 3.92 -0.96
CA ILE A 54 -14.58 4.36 -2.33
C ILE A 54 -13.27 4.80 -2.99
N VAL A 55 -12.46 5.60 -2.29
CA VAL A 55 -11.13 6.02 -2.77
C VAL A 55 -10.25 4.80 -3.08
N PHE A 56 -10.23 3.81 -2.19
CA PHE A 56 -9.49 2.56 -2.39
C PHE A 56 -9.97 1.79 -3.63
N ILE A 57 -11.29 1.61 -3.80
CA ILE A 57 -11.87 0.89 -4.94
C ILE A 57 -11.56 1.62 -6.25
N VAL A 58 -11.73 2.94 -6.29
CA VAL A 58 -11.44 3.75 -7.48
C VAL A 58 -9.97 3.65 -7.85
N PHE A 59 -9.08 3.80 -6.87
CA PHE A 59 -7.64 3.65 -7.10
C PHE A 59 -7.28 2.25 -7.60
N ALA A 60 -7.83 1.21 -7.00
CA ALA A 60 -7.62 -0.18 -7.42
C ALA A 60 -8.14 -0.46 -8.83
N ALA A 61 -9.29 0.11 -9.20
CA ALA A 61 -9.85 0.00 -10.54
C ALA A 61 -8.96 0.69 -11.58
N ILE A 62 -8.51 1.92 -11.30
CA ILE A 62 -7.58 2.65 -12.18
C ILE A 62 -6.27 1.87 -12.33
N ALA A 63 -5.68 1.39 -11.23
CA ALA A 63 -4.46 0.61 -11.26
C ALA A 63 -4.61 -0.69 -12.06
N THR A 64 -5.75 -1.38 -11.91
CA THR A 64 -6.09 -2.58 -12.69
C THR A 64 -6.16 -2.28 -14.17
N LEU A 65 -6.86 -1.20 -14.54
CA LEU A 65 -6.94 -0.74 -15.93
C LEU A 65 -5.55 -0.43 -16.50
N VAL A 66 -4.77 0.37 -15.77
CA VAL A 66 -3.42 0.77 -16.21
C VAL A 66 -2.53 -0.46 -16.41
N LEU A 67 -2.51 -1.39 -15.46
CA LEU A 67 -1.65 -2.57 -15.53
C LEU A 67 -2.06 -3.54 -16.65
N ASN A 68 -3.37 -3.73 -16.89
CA ASN A 68 -3.85 -4.74 -17.84
C ASN A 68 -3.98 -4.22 -19.27
N THR A 69 -4.29 -2.93 -19.47
CA THR A 69 -4.64 -2.42 -20.80
C THR A 69 -3.55 -1.57 -21.44
N THR A 70 -2.65 -0.94 -20.62
CA THR A 70 -1.70 0.04 -21.15
C THR A 70 -0.34 -0.57 -21.54
N ARG A 71 0.42 0.17 -22.36
CA ARG A 71 1.82 -0.16 -22.64
C ARG A 71 2.69 -0.09 -21.39
N PHE A 72 2.36 0.83 -20.48
CA PHE A 72 3.06 0.98 -19.21
C PHE A 72 2.97 -0.28 -18.36
N GLY A 73 1.79 -0.88 -18.20
CA GLY A 73 1.62 -2.12 -17.47
C GLY A 73 2.47 -3.26 -18.04
N ARG A 74 2.49 -3.41 -19.38
CA ARG A 74 3.34 -4.41 -20.05
C ARG A 74 4.83 -4.18 -19.76
N TYR A 75 5.28 -2.92 -19.74
CA TYR A 75 6.65 -2.57 -19.40
C TYR A 75 6.98 -2.88 -17.93
N VAL A 76 6.05 -2.62 -17.01
CA VAL A 76 6.22 -2.96 -15.58
C VAL A 76 6.45 -4.46 -15.41
N TYR A 77 5.64 -5.31 -16.04
CA TYR A 77 5.82 -6.77 -15.99
C TYR A 77 7.11 -7.21 -16.66
N ALA A 78 7.46 -6.65 -17.80
CA ALA A 78 8.70 -7.01 -18.51
C ALA A 78 9.95 -6.65 -17.69
N VAL A 79 10.00 -5.42 -17.12
CA VAL A 79 11.12 -4.97 -16.28
C VAL A 79 11.19 -5.79 -14.99
N GLY A 80 10.05 -6.13 -14.38
CA GLY A 80 9.99 -6.96 -13.19
C GLY A 80 10.45 -8.39 -13.44
N GLY A 81 10.17 -8.97 -14.62
CA GLY A 81 10.56 -10.32 -14.98
C GLY A 81 12.04 -10.45 -15.30
N ASN A 82 12.55 -9.58 -16.16
CA ASN A 82 13.99 -9.54 -16.51
C ASN A 82 14.38 -8.15 -17.02
N GLU A 83 14.99 -7.37 -16.15
CA GLU A 83 15.39 -6.00 -16.46
C GLU A 83 16.38 -5.94 -17.65
N ARG A 84 17.34 -6.88 -17.72
CA ARG A 84 18.34 -6.89 -18.80
C ARG A 84 17.70 -7.21 -20.14
N ALA A 85 16.81 -8.19 -20.20
CA ALA A 85 16.07 -8.53 -21.42
C ALA A 85 15.15 -7.39 -21.86
N ALA A 86 14.42 -6.77 -20.93
CA ALA A 86 13.57 -5.63 -21.21
C ALA A 86 14.37 -4.45 -21.80
N ARG A 87 15.56 -4.17 -21.28
CA ARG A 87 16.46 -3.11 -21.78
C ARG A 87 16.93 -3.38 -23.21
N ILE A 88 17.33 -4.63 -23.50
CA ILE A 88 17.76 -5.03 -24.84
C ILE A 88 16.59 -4.94 -25.83
N SER A 89 15.36 -5.20 -25.38
CA SER A 89 14.13 -5.06 -26.19
C SER A 89 13.65 -3.62 -26.35
N GLY A 90 14.44 -2.61 -25.92
CA GLY A 90 14.12 -1.20 -26.13
C GLY A 90 13.14 -0.61 -25.09
N VAL A 91 12.83 -1.32 -23.99
CA VAL A 91 11.98 -0.77 -22.92
C VAL A 91 12.76 0.32 -22.15
N PRO A 92 12.18 1.50 -21.92
CA PRO A 92 12.83 2.58 -21.18
C PRO A 92 12.81 2.29 -19.66
N VAL A 93 13.66 1.38 -19.22
CA VAL A 93 13.69 0.83 -17.85
C VAL A 93 13.75 1.93 -16.78
N SER A 94 14.59 2.94 -16.97
CA SER A 94 14.73 4.03 -16.00
C SER A 94 13.44 4.83 -15.82
N MET A 95 12.74 5.15 -16.92
CA MET A 95 11.45 5.83 -16.86
C MET A 95 10.38 4.97 -16.18
N VAL A 96 10.34 3.67 -16.48
CA VAL A 96 9.40 2.74 -15.82
C VAL A 96 9.63 2.72 -14.32
N LYS A 97 10.88 2.59 -13.87
CA LYS A 97 11.22 2.61 -12.44
C LYS A 97 10.82 3.93 -11.77
N ILE A 98 11.18 5.07 -12.36
CA ILE A 98 10.81 6.39 -11.81
C ILE A 98 9.28 6.51 -11.69
N SER A 99 8.54 6.12 -12.71
CA SER A 99 7.08 6.17 -12.70
C SER A 99 6.47 5.28 -11.62
N VAL A 100 6.98 4.07 -11.42
CA VAL A 100 6.51 3.16 -10.36
C VAL A 100 6.75 3.76 -8.98
N TYR A 101 7.94 4.32 -8.71
CA TYR A 101 8.21 5.00 -7.45
C TYR A 101 7.33 6.25 -7.25
N ALA A 102 7.11 7.04 -8.30
CA ALA A 102 6.25 8.20 -8.25
C ALA A 102 4.79 7.82 -7.93
N ILE A 103 4.26 6.77 -8.58
CA ILE A 103 2.91 6.25 -8.31
C ILE A 103 2.80 5.74 -6.87
N THR A 104 3.83 5.03 -6.37
CA THR A 104 3.85 4.54 -4.99
C THR A 104 3.86 5.71 -3.99
N GLY A 105 4.68 6.73 -4.24
CA GLY A 105 4.71 7.93 -3.40
C GLY A 105 3.37 8.68 -3.40
N PHE A 106 2.75 8.84 -4.56
CA PHE A 106 1.42 9.44 -4.69
C PHE A 106 0.35 8.64 -3.93
N ALA A 107 0.34 7.31 -4.09
CA ALA A 107 -0.59 6.44 -3.39
C ALA A 107 -0.41 6.49 -1.86
N SER A 108 0.83 6.54 -1.39
CA SER A 108 1.15 6.68 0.03
C SER A 108 0.68 8.03 0.60
N ALA A 109 0.88 9.12 -0.15
CA ALA A 109 0.41 10.45 0.24
C ALA A 109 -1.12 10.49 0.31
N LEU A 110 -1.80 9.92 -0.70
CA LEU A 110 -3.27 9.82 -0.73
C LEU A 110 -3.78 9.02 0.47
N ALA A 111 -3.15 7.89 0.79
CA ALA A 111 -3.51 7.08 1.95
C ALA A 111 -3.33 7.85 3.28
N GLY A 112 -2.24 8.62 3.41
CA GLY A 112 -2.02 9.48 4.58
C GLY A 112 -3.08 10.57 4.74
N ILE A 113 -3.48 11.21 3.65
CA ILE A 113 -4.54 12.22 3.64
C ILE A 113 -5.88 11.61 4.06
N VAL A 114 -6.24 10.45 3.49
CA VAL A 114 -7.48 9.73 3.84
C VAL A 114 -7.47 9.31 5.31
N HIS A 115 -6.33 8.78 5.79
CA HIS A 115 -6.16 8.39 7.18
C HIS A 115 -6.34 9.58 8.12
N ALA A 116 -5.68 10.70 7.84
CA ALA A 116 -5.82 11.92 8.65
C ALA A 116 -7.26 12.47 8.66
N GLY A 117 -7.97 12.42 7.53
CA GLY A 117 -9.38 12.80 7.45
C GLY A 117 -10.31 11.88 8.23
N GLN A 118 -10.04 10.56 8.25
CA GLN A 118 -10.85 9.60 9.01
C GLN A 118 -10.72 9.75 10.53
N PHE A 119 -9.52 10.03 11.01
CA PHE A 119 -9.24 10.10 12.44
C PHE A 119 -9.24 11.52 13.01
N ASN A 120 -9.36 12.55 12.15
CA ASN A 120 -9.31 13.96 12.51
C ASN A 120 -8.00 14.37 13.21
N PHE A 121 -6.95 13.60 13.02
CA PHE A 121 -5.61 13.94 13.47
C PHE A 121 -4.54 13.35 12.54
N GLY A 122 -3.34 13.92 12.59
CA GLY A 122 -2.14 13.38 11.94
C GLY A 122 -1.02 13.21 12.95
N SER A 123 -0.24 12.16 12.78
CA SER A 123 0.96 11.90 13.58
C SER A 123 2.10 11.39 12.69
N ALA A 124 3.31 11.85 12.98
CA ALA A 124 4.50 11.35 12.29
C ALA A 124 4.81 9.86 12.59
N ASN A 125 4.17 9.30 13.61
CA ASN A 125 4.29 7.89 13.99
C ASN A 125 3.23 7.00 13.35
N ASP A 126 2.23 7.59 12.67
CA ASP A 126 1.21 6.81 11.97
C ASP A 126 1.82 6.05 10.79
N GLY A 127 1.26 4.89 10.51
CA GLY A 127 1.72 4.05 9.42
C GLY A 127 3.04 3.29 9.66
N MET A 128 3.58 3.30 10.89
CA MET A 128 4.74 2.46 11.22
C MET A 128 4.41 0.99 11.03
N GLY A 129 5.22 0.29 10.20
CA GLY A 129 5.02 -1.13 9.89
C GLY A 129 4.01 -1.39 8.76
N TYR A 130 3.32 -0.38 8.25
CA TYR A 130 2.39 -0.55 7.13
C TYR A 130 3.08 -1.01 5.85
N GLU A 131 4.36 -0.69 5.68
CA GLU A 131 5.19 -1.21 4.60
C GLU A 131 5.25 -2.74 4.60
N LEU A 132 5.41 -3.36 5.75
CA LEU A 132 5.44 -4.82 5.89
C LEU A 132 4.06 -5.44 5.65
N THR A 133 3.01 -4.81 6.17
CA THR A 133 1.63 -5.24 5.95
C THR A 133 1.24 -5.13 4.47
N ALA A 134 1.65 -4.06 3.79
CA ALA A 134 1.41 -3.89 2.36
C ALA A 134 2.14 -4.96 1.53
N ILE A 135 3.41 -5.26 1.85
CA ILE A 135 4.15 -6.36 1.20
C ILE A 135 3.43 -7.68 1.43
N ALA A 136 2.99 -7.96 2.66
CA ALA A 136 2.23 -9.17 2.98
C ALA A 136 0.96 -9.29 2.14
N ALA A 137 0.17 -8.21 2.04
CA ALA A 137 -1.06 -8.18 1.24
C ALA A 137 -0.81 -8.51 -0.22
N VAL A 138 0.24 -7.92 -0.80
CA VAL A 138 0.63 -8.14 -2.19
C VAL A 138 1.09 -9.58 -2.43
N VAL A 139 1.86 -10.15 -1.49
CA VAL A 139 2.38 -11.52 -1.57
C VAL A 139 1.26 -12.55 -1.42
N ILE A 140 0.37 -12.37 -0.44
CA ILE A 140 -0.81 -13.22 -0.24
C ILE A 140 -1.73 -13.12 -1.45
N GLY A 141 -1.85 -11.94 -2.05
CA GLY A 141 -2.57 -11.70 -3.30
C GLY A 141 -1.97 -12.37 -4.54
N GLY A 142 -0.86 -13.13 -4.39
CA GLY A 142 -0.24 -13.91 -5.46
C GLY A 142 0.73 -13.11 -6.34
N THR A 143 1.12 -11.90 -5.94
CA THR A 143 2.16 -11.15 -6.64
C THR A 143 3.53 -11.67 -6.26
N SER A 144 4.36 -11.95 -7.26
CA SER A 144 5.70 -12.49 -7.07
C SER A 144 6.65 -11.47 -6.43
N LEU A 145 7.31 -11.85 -5.33
CA LEU A 145 8.40 -11.07 -4.73
C LEU A 145 9.61 -10.90 -5.65
N PHE A 146 9.78 -11.81 -6.60
CA PHE A 146 10.86 -11.77 -7.57
C PHE A 146 10.55 -10.95 -8.82
N GLY A 147 9.32 -10.40 -8.89
CA GLY A 147 8.83 -9.58 -9.99
C GLY A 147 8.27 -10.39 -11.17
N GLY A 148 7.80 -9.67 -12.17
CA GLY A 148 7.31 -10.21 -13.44
C GLY A 148 5.93 -10.84 -13.44
N ALA A 149 5.33 -11.12 -12.29
CA ALA A 149 4.02 -11.73 -12.18
C ALA A 149 3.23 -11.16 -10.98
N GLY A 150 1.93 -10.98 -11.16
CA GLY A 150 1.03 -10.48 -10.13
C GLY A 150 -0.27 -9.93 -10.73
N SER A 151 -1.24 -9.63 -9.86
CA SER A 151 -2.48 -8.99 -10.28
C SER A 151 -2.98 -8.02 -9.23
N MET A 152 -3.58 -6.91 -9.67
CA MET A 152 -4.18 -5.95 -8.76
C MET A 152 -5.39 -6.54 -8.02
N VAL A 153 -6.18 -7.38 -8.70
CA VAL A 153 -7.32 -8.07 -8.08
C VAL A 153 -6.86 -8.99 -6.94
N GLY A 154 -5.78 -9.74 -7.16
CA GLY A 154 -5.16 -10.54 -6.09
C GLY A 154 -4.69 -9.67 -4.93
N THR A 155 -4.03 -8.55 -5.21
CA THR A 155 -3.58 -7.60 -4.17
C THR A 155 -4.75 -7.05 -3.35
N VAL A 156 -5.87 -6.69 -3.99
CA VAL A 156 -7.09 -6.26 -3.29
C VAL A 156 -7.63 -7.36 -2.39
N ALA A 157 -7.72 -8.59 -2.88
CA ALA A 157 -8.16 -9.74 -2.07
C ALA A 157 -7.24 -9.97 -0.87
N GLY A 158 -5.91 -9.92 -1.06
CA GLY A 158 -4.92 -10.03 0.01
C GLY A 158 -5.05 -8.91 1.05
N THR A 159 -5.30 -7.68 0.61
CA THR A 159 -5.52 -6.54 1.51
C THR A 159 -6.78 -6.73 2.36
N ILE A 160 -7.88 -7.16 1.75
CA ILE A 160 -9.14 -7.44 2.47
C ILE A 160 -8.94 -8.58 3.48
N MET A 161 -8.23 -9.64 3.08
CA MET A 161 -7.95 -10.78 3.95
C MET A 161 -7.13 -10.37 5.19
N LEU A 162 -6.06 -9.60 5.01
CA LEU A 162 -5.25 -9.11 6.14
C LEU A 162 -6.00 -8.11 7.00
N GLY A 163 -6.78 -7.21 6.40
CA GLY A 163 -7.63 -6.28 7.15
C GLY A 163 -8.68 -7.00 7.99
N ALA A 164 -9.33 -8.01 7.43
CA ALA A 164 -10.29 -8.84 8.17
C ALA A 164 -9.60 -9.60 9.32
N LEU A 165 -8.42 -10.17 9.08
CA LEU A 165 -7.64 -10.84 10.11
C LEU A 165 -7.27 -9.89 11.25
N ALA A 166 -6.74 -8.71 10.93
CA ALA A 166 -6.39 -7.71 11.94
C ALA A 166 -7.61 -7.30 12.77
N ASN A 167 -8.76 -7.09 12.12
CA ASN A 167 -10.01 -6.76 12.80
C ASN A 167 -10.48 -7.89 13.73
N ILE A 168 -10.45 -9.15 13.27
CA ILE A 168 -10.80 -10.32 14.09
C ILE A 168 -9.88 -10.42 15.32
N LEU A 169 -8.58 -10.24 15.14
CA LEU A 169 -7.62 -10.30 16.26
C LEU A 169 -7.88 -9.17 17.25
N GLN A 170 -8.20 -7.97 16.78
CA GLN A 170 -8.53 -6.83 17.63
C GLN A 170 -9.83 -7.03 18.42
N LEU A 171 -10.87 -7.57 17.77
CA LEU A 171 -12.15 -7.89 18.43
C LEU A 171 -12.02 -8.96 19.52
N ASN A 172 -11.06 -9.87 19.37
CA ASN A 172 -10.73 -10.86 20.39
C ASN A 172 -9.75 -10.36 21.46
N ASN A 173 -9.53 -9.06 21.54
CA ASN A 173 -8.59 -8.42 22.49
C ASN A 173 -7.16 -8.99 22.43
N ILE A 174 -6.72 -9.46 21.27
CA ILE A 174 -5.35 -9.92 21.07
C ILE A 174 -4.42 -8.70 21.09
N THR A 175 -3.38 -8.77 21.89
CA THR A 175 -2.44 -7.65 22.05
C THR A 175 -1.75 -7.28 20.71
N PRO A 176 -1.42 -5.99 20.48
CA PRO A 176 -0.73 -5.55 19.26
C PRO A 176 0.56 -6.35 18.96
N ALA A 177 1.30 -6.74 20.01
CA ALA A 177 2.49 -7.57 19.85
C ALA A 177 2.18 -8.95 19.22
N MET A 178 1.10 -9.60 19.67
CA MET A 178 0.67 -10.87 19.08
C MET A 178 0.11 -10.71 17.66
N GLN A 179 -0.54 -9.58 17.36
CA GLN A 179 -0.97 -9.26 15.99
C GLN A 179 0.22 -9.13 15.04
N LEU A 180 1.30 -8.47 15.48
CA LEU A 180 2.55 -8.38 14.71
C LEU A 180 3.19 -9.76 14.49
N LEU A 181 3.22 -10.61 15.50
CA LEU A 181 3.74 -11.98 15.37
C LEU A 181 2.90 -12.82 14.39
N ALA A 182 1.57 -12.72 14.46
CA ALA A 182 0.68 -13.40 13.54
C ALA A 182 0.91 -12.93 12.09
N THR A 183 1.00 -11.62 11.88
CA THR A 183 1.29 -11.04 10.56
C THR A 183 2.66 -11.51 10.05
N ALA A 184 3.68 -11.50 10.88
CA ALA A 184 5.02 -11.96 10.52
C ALA A 184 5.02 -13.45 10.11
N ALA A 185 4.32 -14.31 10.87
CA ALA A 185 4.18 -15.72 10.55
C ALA A 185 3.50 -15.94 9.19
N ILE A 186 2.46 -15.17 8.89
CA ILE A 186 1.74 -15.23 7.61
C ILE A 186 2.67 -14.81 6.46
N ILE A 187 3.46 -13.75 6.62
CA ILE A 187 4.41 -13.31 5.60
C ILE A 187 5.43 -14.42 5.31
N VAL A 188 6.01 -15.01 6.35
CA VAL A 188 6.99 -16.09 6.21
C VAL A 188 6.39 -17.29 5.50
N LEU A 189 5.18 -17.73 5.91
CA LEU A 189 4.48 -18.83 5.28
C LEU A 189 4.20 -18.56 3.78
N ALA A 190 3.70 -17.37 3.46
CA ALA A 190 3.43 -16.98 2.09
C ALA A 190 4.72 -16.96 1.23
N ALA A 191 5.82 -16.43 1.76
CA ALA A 191 7.11 -16.41 1.07
C ALA A 191 7.67 -17.81 0.85
N VAL A 192 7.58 -18.70 1.84
CA VAL A 192 8.00 -20.10 1.74
C VAL A 192 7.18 -20.84 0.69
N LEU A 193 5.84 -20.69 0.72
CA LEU A 193 4.96 -21.31 -0.27
C LEU A 193 5.28 -20.85 -1.69
N GLN A 194 5.48 -19.54 -1.91
CA GLN A 194 5.90 -19.02 -3.22
C GLN A 194 7.24 -19.61 -3.67
N SER A 195 8.20 -19.75 -2.78
CA SER A 195 9.51 -20.33 -3.10
C SER A 195 9.41 -21.79 -3.50
N LEU A 196 8.55 -22.56 -2.83
CA LEU A 196 8.33 -23.98 -3.12
C LEU A 196 7.61 -24.19 -4.47
N VAL A 197 6.59 -23.40 -4.75
CA VAL A 197 5.88 -23.45 -6.05
C VAL A 197 6.85 -23.16 -7.19
N ARG A 198 7.66 -22.11 -7.07
CA ARG A 198 8.63 -21.73 -8.09
C ARG A 198 9.71 -22.81 -8.32
N ARG A 199 10.15 -23.50 -7.27
CA ARG A 199 11.09 -24.64 -7.42
C ARG A 199 10.49 -25.77 -8.23
N ARG A 200 9.21 -26.05 -8.06
CA ARG A 200 8.52 -27.10 -8.85
C ARG A 200 8.39 -26.72 -10.33
N GLU A 201 8.11 -25.45 -10.64
CA GLU A 201 8.03 -24.95 -12.02
C GLU A 201 9.41 -24.91 -12.71
N GLY A 202 10.49 -24.66 -11.96
CA GLY A 202 11.88 -24.68 -12.46
C GLY A 202 12.45 -26.08 -12.69
N LEU A 203 11.90 -27.11 -12.06
CA LEU A 203 12.30 -28.52 -12.25
C LEU A 203 11.57 -29.21 -13.43
N GLY A 204 10.56 -28.55 -14.00
CA GLY A 204 9.80 -29.04 -15.15
C GLY A 204 10.28 -28.52 -16.53
N ARG A 205 11.39 -27.81 -16.56
CA ARG A 205 12.09 -27.34 -17.77
C ARG A 205 13.52 -27.85 -17.79
#